data_195818c7eb98e0dd3ffb082d313fe4bd
#
_entry.id   195818c7eb98e0dd3ffb082d313fe4bd
#
_cell.length_a   1.000
_cell.length_b   1.000
_cell.length_c   1.000
_cell.angle_alpha   90.00
_cell.angle_beta   90.00
_cell.angle_gamma   90.00
#
_symmetry.space_group_name_H-M   'P 1'
#
loop_
_entity.id
_entity.type
_entity.pdbx_description
1 polymer ?
#
loop_
_entity_poly.entity_id
_entity_poly.type
_entity_poly.pdbx_seq_one_letter_code
_entity_poly.pdbx_strand_id
1 'polypeptide(L)'
;MSEVTKSPTHYRLLSAMKAIGPYLREGQCKEWFYLFDCLAFCVNDKKSPEKREFWGWWMELSPTSEGFEAKYHIGRYNLAGEWDTDKLPEHALPEVNRTQEEFHKKLEKTLKERFALSLSFHDQSIEFV
;
A
#
# COMPACT_ATOMS: atom_id res chain seq x y z
N MET A 1 0.94 33.63 1.70
CA MET A 1 1.24 32.92 1.68
C MET A 1 1.50 32.03 2.68
N SER A 2 1.38 32.11 3.56
CA SER A 2 1.83 31.27 4.59
C SER A 2 1.11 29.97 4.73
N GLU A 3 -0.16 29.91 4.46
CA GLU A 3 -0.84 28.64 4.60
C GLU A 3 -0.42 27.70 3.53
N VAL A 4 0.09 28.19 2.46
CA VAL A 4 0.62 27.36 1.40
C VAL A 4 1.70 26.43 1.93
N THR A 5 2.45 26.88 2.92
CA THR A 5 3.53 26.09 3.45
C THR A 5 3.07 25.02 4.43
N LYS A 6 1.79 25.05 4.82
CA LYS A 6 1.27 24.11 5.79
C LYS A 6 0.72 22.85 5.18
N SER A 7 0.36 22.89 3.90
CA SER A 7 -0.13 21.73 3.19
C SER A 7 0.99 21.19 2.32
N PRO A 8 1.33 19.91 2.44
CA PRO A 8 2.35 19.34 1.57
C PRO A 8 1.86 19.29 0.14
N THR A 9 2.77 19.45 -0.79
CA THR A 9 2.43 19.32 -2.19
C THR A 9 2.33 17.84 -2.55
N HIS A 10 1.63 17.57 -3.65
CA HIS A 10 1.55 16.21 -4.17
C HIS A 10 2.94 15.63 -4.39
N TYR A 11 3.86 16.42 -4.95
CA TYR A 11 5.20 15.90 -5.25
C TYR A 11 6.01 15.59 -4.00
N ARG A 12 5.83 16.36 -2.95
CA ARG A 12 6.52 16.07 -1.69
C ARG A 12 5.99 14.80 -1.05
N LEU A 13 4.67 14.62 -1.08
CA LEU A 13 4.05 13.39 -0.58
C LEU A 13 4.49 12.19 -1.41
N LEU A 14 4.48 12.32 -2.74
CA LEU A 14 4.87 11.24 -3.63
C LEU A 14 6.31 10.82 -3.38
N SER A 15 7.21 11.79 -3.25
CA SER A 15 8.62 11.54 -2.97
C SER A 15 8.82 10.79 -1.66
N ALA A 16 8.12 11.22 -0.61
CA ALA A 16 8.21 10.58 0.70
C ALA A 16 7.68 9.16 0.67
N MET A 17 6.59 8.94 -0.06
CA MET A 17 5.99 7.61 -0.18
C MET A 17 6.88 6.66 -0.98
N LYS A 18 7.53 7.16 -2.02
CA LYS A 18 8.48 6.35 -2.79
C LYS A 18 9.66 5.91 -1.93
N ALA A 19 10.06 6.72 -0.99
CA ALA A 19 11.19 6.42 -0.13
C ALA A 19 10.90 5.33 0.91
N ILE A 20 9.63 5.02 1.14
CA ILE A 20 9.26 3.96 2.08
C ILE A 20 9.73 2.59 1.59
N GLY A 21 9.69 2.37 0.29
CA GLY A 21 10.08 1.11 -0.31
C GLY A 21 9.46 0.93 -1.69
N PRO A 22 9.59 -0.26 -2.26
CA PRO A 22 9.11 -0.50 -3.63
C PRO A 22 7.63 -0.85 -3.69
N TYR A 23 6.80 -0.10 -2.95
CA TYR A 23 5.38 -0.42 -2.86
C TYR A 23 4.50 0.49 -3.70
N LEU A 24 4.96 1.70 -3.98
CA LEU A 24 4.13 2.70 -4.66
C LEU A 24 3.97 2.39 -6.14
N ARG A 25 2.73 2.36 -6.60
CA ARG A 25 2.41 2.23 -8.03
C ARG A 25 2.22 3.61 -8.61
N GLU A 26 3.33 4.30 -8.85
CA GLU A 26 3.34 5.71 -9.23
C GLU A 26 2.48 6.00 -10.45
N GLY A 27 2.51 5.13 -11.46
CA GLY A 27 1.72 5.33 -12.68
C GLY A 27 0.22 5.25 -12.48
N GLN A 28 -0.23 4.73 -11.33
CA GLN A 28 -1.65 4.63 -11.03
C GLN A 28 -2.08 5.64 -9.96
N CYS A 29 -1.17 6.52 -9.54
CA CYS A 29 -1.47 7.53 -8.53
C CYS A 29 -1.99 8.79 -9.19
N LYS A 30 -2.84 9.51 -8.44
CA LYS A 30 -3.32 10.84 -8.82
C LYS A 30 -3.06 11.76 -7.64
N GLU A 31 -3.23 13.06 -7.85
CA GLU A 31 -3.05 14.02 -6.76
C GLU A 31 -3.99 13.66 -5.61
N TRP A 32 -3.40 13.47 -4.41
CA TRP A 32 -4.11 13.11 -3.18
C TRP A 32 -4.76 11.73 -3.19
N PHE A 33 -4.43 10.90 -4.19
CA PHE A 33 -4.85 9.50 -4.22
C PHE A 33 -3.66 8.64 -4.62
N TYR A 34 -3.30 7.67 -3.78
CA TYR A 34 -2.09 6.87 -3.99
C TYR A 34 -2.40 5.39 -3.90
N LEU A 35 -1.74 4.63 -4.75
CA LEU A 35 -1.92 3.18 -4.80
C LEU A 35 -0.60 2.49 -4.49
N PHE A 36 -0.66 1.53 -3.58
CA PHE A 36 0.49 0.71 -3.16
C PHE A 36 0.14 -0.75 -3.30
N ASP A 37 1.15 -1.60 -3.49
CA ASP A 37 0.94 -3.03 -3.40
C ASP A 37 2.22 -3.75 -3.01
N CYS A 38 2.07 -5.00 -2.64
CA CYS A 38 3.19 -5.85 -2.27
C CYS A 38 2.92 -7.28 -2.71
N LEU A 39 3.81 -7.82 -3.54
CA LEU A 39 3.79 -9.21 -3.95
C LEU A 39 4.60 -9.98 -2.91
N ALA A 40 3.92 -10.41 -1.84
CA ALA A 40 4.60 -10.85 -0.63
C ALA A 40 5.05 -12.31 -0.65
N PHE A 41 4.32 -13.18 -1.34
CA PHE A 41 4.59 -14.62 -1.29
C PHE A 41 4.26 -15.26 -2.64
N CYS A 42 5.26 -15.89 -3.27
CA CYS A 42 5.07 -16.51 -4.57
C CYS A 42 4.15 -17.74 -4.47
N VAL A 43 3.18 -17.84 -5.39
CA VAL A 43 2.24 -18.96 -5.39
C VAL A 43 2.97 -20.28 -5.69
N ASN A 44 3.87 -20.26 -6.67
CA ASN A 44 4.63 -21.46 -7.02
C ASN A 44 5.99 -21.04 -7.60
N ASP A 45 7.02 -21.14 -6.78
CA ASP A 45 8.36 -20.70 -7.16
C ASP A 45 9.06 -21.66 -8.12
N LYS A 46 8.44 -22.81 -8.40
CA LYS A 46 8.97 -23.76 -9.40
C LYS A 46 8.64 -23.35 -10.82
N LYS A 47 7.68 -22.46 -11.01
CA LYS A 47 7.37 -21.93 -12.33
C LYS A 47 8.41 -20.89 -12.73
N SER A 48 8.59 -20.71 -14.04
CA SER A 48 9.49 -19.66 -14.53
C SER A 48 8.97 -18.28 -14.13
N PRO A 49 9.87 -17.30 -13.95
CA PRO A 49 9.46 -15.99 -13.40
C PRO A 49 8.28 -15.33 -14.11
N GLU A 50 8.21 -15.43 -15.44
CA GLU A 50 7.14 -14.80 -16.21
C GLU A 50 5.79 -15.48 -16.03
N LYS A 51 5.75 -16.67 -15.39
CA LYS A 51 4.53 -17.43 -15.16
C LYS A 51 4.18 -17.51 -13.68
N ARG A 52 4.81 -16.68 -12.85
CA ARG A 52 4.57 -16.69 -11.42
C ARG A 52 3.45 -15.74 -11.04
N GLU A 53 2.64 -16.18 -10.10
CA GLU A 53 1.62 -15.36 -9.45
C GLU A 53 2.02 -15.19 -8.00
N PHE A 54 1.43 -14.20 -7.31
CA PHE A 54 1.84 -13.86 -5.95
C PHE A 54 0.65 -13.60 -5.06
N TRP A 55 0.75 -14.08 -3.82
CA TRP A 55 -0.15 -13.69 -2.74
C TRP A 55 0.37 -12.38 -2.17
N GLY A 56 -0.53 -11.49 -1.82
CA GLY A 56 -0.10 -10.22 -1.26
C GLY A 56 -1.26 -9.31 -0.94
N TRP A 57 -0.98 -8.01 -0.96
CA TRP A 57 -1.99 -7.00 -0.65
C TRP A 57 -1.82 -5.80 -1.58
N TRP A 58 -2.90 -5.04 -1.71
CA TRP A 58 -2.82 -3.71 -2.34
C TRP A 58 -3.62 -2.75 -1.47
N MET A 59 -3.31 -1.46 -1.57
CA MET A 59 -3.89 -0.46 -0.70
C MET A 59 -4.16 0.83 -1.44
N GLU A 60 -5.37 1.34 -1.25
CA GLU A 60 -5.78 2.64 -1.78
C GLU A 60 -5.72 3.65 -0.65
N LEU A 61 -4.98 4.73 -0.85
CA LEU A 61 -4.81 5.79 0.12
C LEU A 61 -5.55 7.02 -0.36
N SER A 62 -6.55 7.46 0.41
CA SER A 62 -7.42 8.58 0.05
C SER A 62 -7.36 9.67 1.10
N PRO A 63 -7.56 10.94 0.73
CA PRO A 63 -7.46 12.03 1.70
C PRO A 63 -8.68 12.09 2.62
N THR A 64 -8.41 12.55 3.86
CA THR A 64 -9.46 12.87 4.82
C THR A 64 -9.23 14.31 5.28
N SER A 65 -10.10 14.81 6.17
CA SER A 65 -9.93 16.15 6.69
C SER A 65 -8.65 16.33 7.51
N GLU A 66 -8.11 15.24 8.05
CA GLU A 66 -6.94 15.32 8.94
C GLU A 66 -5.70 14.61 8.38
N GLY A 67 -5.82 13.97 7.24
CA GLY A 67 -4.71 13.25 6.65
C GLY A 67 -5.17 12.29 5.58
N PHE A 68 -4.99 11.01 5.82
CA PHE A 68 -5.35 9.98 4.85
C PHE A 68 -6.02 8.79 5.53
N GLU A 69 -6.80 8.06 4.76
CA GLU A 69 -7.29 6.77 5.20
C GLU A 69 -6.84 5.69 4.23
N ALA A 70 -6.50 4.53 4.77
CA ALA A 70 -5.95 3.40 4.04
C ALA A 70 -7.00 2.32 3.88
N LYS A 71 -7.22 1.87 2.64
CA LYS A 71 -8.12 0.77 2.36
C LYS A 71 -7.30 -0.37 1.79
N TYR A 72 -7.03 -1.37 2.62
CA TYR A 72 -6.27 -2.54 2.24
C TYR A 72 -7.15 -3.62 1.65
N HIS A 73 -6.60 -4.33 0.68
CA HIS A 73 -7.21 -5.50 0.08
C HIS A 73 -6.17 -6.61 0.07
N ILE A 74 -6.60 -7.85 0.17
CA ILE A 74 -5.72 -9.00 0.19
C ILE A 74 -6.16 -9.96 -0.91
N GLY A 75 -5.20 -10.55 -1.61
CA GLY A 75 -5.54 -11.45 -2.68
C GLY A 75 -4.34 -11.97 -3.45
N ARG A 76 -4.57 -12.27 -4.72
CA ARG A 76 -3.57 -12.86 -5.60
C ARG A 76 -3.33 -11.96 -6.81
N TYR A 77 -2.06 -11.69 -7.07
CA TYR A 77 -1.65 -10.95 -8.26
C TYR A 77 -1.46 -11.98 -9.38
N ASN A 78 -2.32 -11.94 -10.39
CA ASN A 78 -2.40 -12.99 -11.40
C ASN A 78 -1.47 -12.72 -12.58
N LEU A 79 -1.48 -13.67 -13.54
CA LEU A 79 -0.60 -13.60 -14.70
C LEU A 79 -0.92 -12.44 -15.64
N ALA A 80 -2.13 -11.92 -15.58
CA ALA A 80 -2.53 -10.76 -16.39
C ALA A 80 -2.06 -9.45 -15.78
N GLY A 81 -1.42 -9.50 -14.60
CA GLY A 81 -1.00 -8.28 -13.91
C GLY A 81 -2.14 -7.60 -13.18
N GLU A 82 -3.11 -8.35 -12.73
CA GLU A 82 -4.28 -7.83 -12.03
C GLU A 82 -4.46 -8.53 -10.69
N TRP A 83 -5.07 -7.81 -9.75
CA TRP A 83 -5.36 -8.37 -8.43
C TRP A 83 -6.72 -9.04 -8.41
N ASP A 84 -6.75 -10.28 -7.87
CA ASP A 84 -7.98 -11.02 -7.61
C ASP A 84 -8.17 -11.13 -6.11
N THR A 85 -9.40 -10.93 -5.63
CA THR A 85 -9.71 -11.06 -4.20
C THR A 85 -9.92 -12.51 -3.84
N ASP A 86 -8.83 -13.25 -3.78
CA ASP A 86 -8.87 -14.68 -3.42
C ASP A 86 -8.49 -14.84 -1.95
N LYS A 87 -9.02 -15.88 -1.33
CA LYS A 87 -8.66 -16.22 0.04
C LYS A 87 -7.23 -16.77 0.05
N LEU A 88 -6.40 -16.23 0.94
CA LEU A 88 -5.03 -16.67 1.07
C LEU A 88 -4.94 -18.04 1.74
N PRO A 89 -4.04 -18.90 1.28
CA PRO A 89 -3.75 -20.14 2.01
C PRO A 89 -3.00 -19.82 3.31
N GLU A 90 -3.16 -20.69 4.29
CA GLU A 90 -2.57 -20.45 5.61
C GLU A 90 -1.07 -20.23 5.55
N HIS A 91 -0.37 -20.93 4.67
CA HIS A 91 1.09 -20.80 4.62
C HIS A 91 1.56 -19.44 4.08
N ALA A 92 0.68 -18.70 3.40
CA ALA A 92 1.03 -17.37 2.90
C ALA A 92 0.69 -16.25 3.87
N LEU A 93 -0.21 -16.51 4.83
CA LEU A 93 -0.70 -15.48 5.75
C LEU A 93 0.40 -14.79 6.54
N PRO A 94 1.35 -15.50 7.16
CA PRO A 94 2.36 -14.81 7.97
C PRO A 94 3.18 -13.80 7.17
N GLU A 95 3.57 -14.14 5.97
CA GLU A 95 4.38 -13.24 5.16
C GLU A 95 3.58 -12.05 4.65
N VAL A 96 2.34 -12.27 4.22
CA VAL A 96 1.48 -11.18 3.79
C VAL A 96 1.22 -10.21 4.95
N ASN A 97 0.92 -10.75 6.14
CA ASN A 97 0.72 -9.93 7.33
C ASN A 97 1.95 -9.13 7.69
N ARG A 98 3.11 -9.79 7.70
CA ARG A 98 4.35 -9.15 8.09
C ARG A 98 4.65 -7.95 7.20
N THR A 99 4.53 -8.13 5.88
CA THR A 99 4.83 -7.06 4.94
C THR A 99 3.80 -5.93 5.05
N GLN A 100 2.53 -6.26 5.27
CA GLN A 100 1.48 -5.26 5.42
C GLN A 100 1.71 -4.41 6.67
N GLU A 101 2.00 -5.04 7.80
CA GLU A 101 2.27 -4.32 9.05
C GLU A 101 3.50 -3.43 8.94
N GLU A 102 4.57 -3.94 8.37
CA GLU A 102 5.79 -3.16 8.22
C GLU A 102 5.56 -1.93 7.35
N PHE A 103 4.88 -2.12 6.24
CA PHE A 103 4.56 -1.01 5.37
C PHE A 103 3.70 0.02 6.07
N HIS A 104 2.65 -0.43 6.74
CA HIS A 104 1.71 0.48 7.41
C HIS A 104 2.41 1.32 8.47
N LYS A 105 3.27 0.70 9.26
CA LYS A 105 4.02 1.42 10.29
C LYS A 105 4.92 2.49 9.68
N LYS A 106 5.60 2.16 8.59
CA LYS A 106 6.47 3.13 7.92
C LYS A 106 5.69 4.28 7.33
N LEU A 107 4.54 3.98 6.73
CA LEU A 107 3.69 5.02 6.14
C LEU A 107 3.16 5.94 7.22
N GLU A 108 2.64 5.38 8.31
CA GLU A 108 2.09 6.14 9.41
C GLU A 108 3.16 7.07 10.02
N LYS A 109 4.34 6.53 10.24
CA LYS A 109 5.45 7.30 10.79
C LYS A 109 5.84 8.45 9.86
N THR A 110 5.95 8.16 8.58
CA THR A 110 6.33 9.17 7.58
C THR A 110 5.32 10.30 7.51
N LEU A 111 4.04 9.97 7.46
CA LEU A 111 2.99 10.98 7.39
C LEU A 111 2.96 11.83 8.65
N LYS A 112 3.09 11.21 9.81
CA LYS A 112 3.03 11.92 11.08
C LYS A 112 4.26 12.80 11.28
N GLU A 113 5.45 12.26 11.09
CA GLU A 113 6.69 12.97 11.41
C GLU A 113 7.07 14.03 10.40
N ARG A 114 6.80 13.78 9.12
CA ARG A 114 7.22 14.72 8.08
C ARG A 114 6.12 15.70 7.67
N PHE A 115 4.87 15.36 7.88
CA PHE A 115 3.77 16.18 7.38
C PHE A 115 2.72 16.50 8.43
N ALA A 116 2.82 15.93 9.63
CA ALA A 116 1.84 16.09 10.70
C ALA A 116 0.45 15.66 10.25
N LEU A 117 0.38 14.61 9.45
CA LEU A 117 -0.88 14.06 8.95
C LEU A 117 -1.20 12.75 9.66
N SER A 118 -2.48 12.51 9.90
CA SER A 118 -2.92 11.27 10.52
C SER A 118 -3.20 10.21 9.47
N LEU A 119 -3.14 8.96 9.88
CA LEU A 119 -3.47 7.82 9.02
C LEU A 119 -4.49 6.96 9.76
N SER A 120 -5.62 6.73 9.12
CA SER A 120 -6.67 5.88 9.68
C SER A 120 -7.02 4.79 8.68
N PHE A 121 -7.80 3.80 9.13
CA PHE A 121 -8.29 2.76 8.24
C PHE A 121 -9.66 3.15 7.70
N HIS A 122 -9.87 2.88 6.41
CA HIS A 122 -11.19 2.95 5.81
C HIS A 122 -12.04 1.85 6.46
N ASP A 123 -13.35 2.11 6.62
CA ASP A 123 -14.25 1.15 7.28
C ASP A 123 -14.37 -0.18 6.53
N GLN A 124 -14.07 -0.20 5.24
CA GLN A 124 -14.09 -1.43 4.44
C GLN A 124 -12.70 -2.03 4.24
N SER A 125 -11.71 -1.52 4.94
CA SER A 125 -10.34 -2.02 4.81
C SER A 125 -10.20 -3.41 5.43
N ILE A 126 -9.42 -4.28 4.77
CA ILE A 126 -9.02 -5.56 5.36
C ILE A 126 -7.80 -5.27 6.23
N GLU A 127 -7.97 -5.33 7.53
CA GLU A 127 -6.86 -5.13 8.44
C GLU A 127 -5.96 -6.37 8.45
N PHE A 128 -4.94 -6.33 9.28
CA PHE A 128 -3.98 -7.41 9.35
C PHE A 128 -4.67 -8.73 9.74
N VAL A 129 -4.37 -9.77 9.00
CA VAL A 129 -4.99 -11.07 9.24
C VAL A 129 -4.20 -11.92 10.21
#